data_8ce83ccdb8c9ae90520f79ddf428364b
#
_entry.id   8ce83ccdb8c9ae90520f79ddf428364b
#
_cell.length_a   1.000
_cell.length_b   1.000
_cell.length_c   1.000
_cell.angle_alpha   90.00
_cell.angle_beta   90.00
_cell.angle_gamma   90.00
#
_symmetry.space_group_name_H-M   'P 1'
#
loop_
_entity.id
_entity.type
_entity.pdbx_description
1 polymer ?
#
loop_
_entity_poly.entity_id
_entity_poly.type
_entity_poly.pdbx_seq_one_letter_code
_entity_poly.pdbx_strand_id
1 'polypeptide(L)'
;MLSRRDWLLSAGAGFGGLALNALHAADNPLAAKKPHFAAKAKRVIFVFLEGGPSHLDTFDPKPALNKHAGKPIPDSFGSVILPMGESRSPLLASKRKWAKYGRSGLPVSDWLPHIAAHADDLAVIRSCVADGINHSAGVCQMNSGSILGGRPSLGAWVSYGLGTVNANLPAFVVMQDNQSSVVNGPRNWSAGFMPAVYQGTRIQGGAEPIPNLNTPEAVADAQQRGKLDLLTRFNRDFAAKHPAQTELDARLLSYELAFRMQAEAPEAVDLTKETEATKALYGMDAKETATMGRLCLLARRMVERGTRFVQIYHGAGSKWDAHSGIEKNHTELCKAMDKPVAGLLADLKARGLLDDTLVIWGGEFGRTPMSEKGDGRDHNPYGFSMWMAGGGVKGGQVIGATDEFGLRAVDAKLHVHDLHATVLWLLGLGHMDLVYRYKGRPERPTLNEGDPYTKIAG
;
A
#
# COMPACT_ATOMS: atom_id res chain seq x y z
N MET A 1 22.65 -32.15 35.05
CA MET A 1 23.61 -31.03 35.20
C MET A 1 24.46 -30.96 33.93
N LEU A 2 24.40 -29.85 33.21
CA LEU A 2 25.26 -29.61 32.03
C LEU A 2 26.72 -29.56 32.48
N SER A 3 27.63 -30.25 31.79
CA SER A 3 29.06 -30.18 32.11
C SER A 3 29.60 -28.78 31.78
N ARG A 4 30.74 -28.40 32.45
CA ARG A 4 31.43 -27.13 32.14
C ARG A 4 31.81 -27.00 30.66
N ARG A 5 32.04 -28.14 29.99
CA ARG A 5 32.34 -28.21 28.58
C ARG A 5 31.13 -27.88 27.72
N ASP A 6 29.93 -28.40 28.09
CA ASP A 6 28.69 -28.12 27.37
C ASP A 6 28.28 -26.65 27.54
N TRP A 7 28.54 -26.05 28.71
CA TRP A 7 28.30 -24.64 28.96
C TRP A 7 29.25 -23.74 28.12
N LEU A 8 30.54 -24.08 28.05
CA LEU A 8 31.50 -23.37 27.21
C LEU A 8 31.22 -23.49 25.72
N LEU A 9 30.79 -24.68 25.26
CA LEU A 9 30.39 -24.88 23.86
C LEU A 9 29.13 -24.11 23.51
N SER A 10 28.12 -24.08 24.39
CA SER A 10 26.88 -23.33 24.16
C SER A 10 27.10 -21.82 24.25
N ALA A 11 27.96 -21.32 25.16
CA ALA A 11 28.31 -19.92 25.24
C ALA A 11 29.18 -19.47 24.05
N GLY A 12 30.16 -20.27 23.63
CA GLY A 12 31.01 -19.98 22.47
C GLY A 12 30.24 -20.03 21.13
N ALA A 13 29.34 -21.00 20.97
CA ALA A 13 28.46 -21.08 19.80
C ALA A 13 27.44 -19.94 19.77
N GLY A 14 26.97 -19.44 20.94
CA GLY A 14 26.08 -18.29 21.04
C GLY A 14 26.74 -16.99 20.57
N PHE A 15 27.96 -16.68 21.02
CA PHE A 15 28.72 -15.49 20.58
C PHE A 15 29.20 -15.63 19.12
N GLY A 16 29.73 -16.80 18.74
CA GLY A 16 30.10 -17.08 17.35
C GLY A 16 28.91 -17.05 16.39
N GLY A 17 27.75 -17.58 16.80
CA GLY A 17 26.49 -17.50 16.05
C GLY A 17 25.96 -16.07 15.93
N LEU A 18 26.07 -15.26 16.97
CA LEU A 18 25.72 -13.82 16.92
C LEU A 18 26.67 -13.04 16.02
N ALA A 19 27.97 -13.30 16.09
CA ALA A 19 28.97 -12.67 15.21
C ALA A 19 28.79 -13.10 13.74
N LEU A 20 28.53 -14.39 13.48
CA LEU A 20 28.26 -14.92 12.15
C LEU A 20 26.96 -14.37 11.57
N ASN A 21 25.89 -14.28 12.39
CA ASN A 21 24.63 -13.63 12.00
C ASN A 21 24.81 -12.14 11.73
N ALA A 22 25.64 -11.44 12.52
CA ALA A 22 25.95 -10.03 12.29
C ALA A 22 26.75 -9.82 10.98
N LEU A 23 27.70 -10.71 10.67
CA LEU A 23 28.45 -10.71 9.41
C LEU A 23 27.55 -11.03 8.22
N HIS A 24 26.69 -12.04 8.33
CA HIS A 24 25.69 -12.34 7.28
C HIS A 24 24.64 -11.26 7.11
N ALA A 25 24.26 -10.55 8.18
CA ALA A 25 23.36 -9.40 8.10
C ALA A 25 24.00 -8.19 7.42
N ALA A 26 25.34 -8.03 7.55
CA ALA A 26 26.10 -7.00 6.83
C ALA A 26 26.13 -7.27 5.30
N ASP A 27 26.10 -8.55 4.90
CA ASP A 27 26.11 -8.97 3.49
C ASP A 27 24.69 -9.04 2.85
N ASN A 28 23.61 -9.07 3.66
CA ASN A 28 22.24 -9.13 3.16
C ASN A 28 21.40 -7.94 3.65
N PRO A 29 21.24 -6.88 2.85
CA PRO A 29 20.49 -5.69 3.22
C PRO A 29 19.01 -5.96 3.51
N LEU A 30 18.43 -7.07 3.01
CA LEU A 30 17.06 -7.53 3.29
C LEU A 30 16.97 -8.50 4.48
N ALA A 31 18.06 -8.79 5.19
CA ALA A 31 17.96 -9.59 6.42
C ALA A 31 16.92 -8.99 7.38
N ALA A 32 16.16 -9.88 8.06
CA ALA A 32 15.15 -9.42 9.02
C ALA A 32 15.77 -8.56 10.12
N LYS A 33 15.20 -7.38 10.34
CA LYS A 33 15.64 -6.41 11.34
C LYS A 33 14.62 -6.29 12.46
N LYS A 34 15.10 -5.98 13.67
CA LYS A 34 14.22 -5.69 14.79
C LYS A 34 13.58 -4.32 14.59
N PRO A 35 12.28 -4.16 14.88
CA PRO A 35 11.65 -2.86 14.91
C PRO A 35 12.24 -2.00 16.03
N HIS A 36 12.04 -0.69 15.97
CA HIS A 36 12.53 0.26 16.99
C HIS A 36 11.80 0.07 18.33
N PHE A 37 10.53 -0.33 18.28
CA PHE A 37 9.67 -0.64 19.43
C PHE A 37 8.67 -1.75 19.06
N ALA A 38 7.87 -2.19 20.03
CA ALA A 38 6.90 -3.27 19.82
C ALA A 38 5.92 -2.93 18.69
N ALA A 39 5.96 -3.70 17.62
CA ALA A 39 5.09 -3.54 16.47
C ALA A 39 3.67 -4.07 16.76
N LYS A 40 2.65 -3.36 16.27
CA LYS A 40 1.25 -3.82 16.25
C LYS A 40 0.94 -4.56 14.94
N ALA A 41 1.49 -4.12 13.82
CA ALA A 41 1.41 -4.75 12.53
C ALA A 41 2.76 -5.37 12.13
N LYS A 42 2.71 -6.49 11.41
CA LYS A 42 3.90 -7.13 10.82
C LYS A 42 4.00 -6.92 9.31
N ARG A 43 2.87 -6.60 8.67
CA ARG A 43 2.74 -6.51 7.21
C ARG A 43 1.63 -5.54 6.82
N VAL A 44 1.67 -5.09 5.58
CA VAL A 44 0.72 -4.12 5.02
C VAL A 44 0.17 -4.62 3.70
N ILE A 45 -1.13 -4.45 3.48
CA ILE A 45 -1.77 -4.52 2.16
C ILE A 45 -2.38 -3.15 1.89
N PHE A 46 -1.90 -2.46 0.86
CA PHE A 46 -2.43 -1.16 0.46
C PHE A 46 -3.23 -1.30 -0.84
N VAL A 47 -4.54 -1.17 -0.75
CA VAL A 47 -5.45 -1.08 -1.89
C VAL A 47 -5.53 0.39 -2.29
N PHE A 48 -4.73 0.75 -3.29
CA PHE A 48 -4.61 2.12 -3.79
C PHE A 48 -5.55 2.33 -4.97
N LEU A 49 -6.45 3.30 -4.84
CA LEU A 49 -7.48 3.63 -5.84
C LEU A 49 -7.00 4.82 -6.66
N GLU A 50 -6.39 4.53 -7.80
CA GLU A 50 -5.74 5.54 -8.60
C GLU A 50 -6.74 6.39 -9.39
N GLY A 51 -6.67 7.68 -9.14
CA GLY A 51 -7.54 8.67 -9.74
C GLY A 51 -8.41 9.43 -8.73
N GLY A 52 -8.34 9.10 -7.45
CA GLY A 52 -9.01 9.84 -6.39
C GLY A 52 -10.52 9.53 -6.27
N PRO A 53 -10.91 8.52 -5.48
CA PRO A 53 -12.32 8.19 -5.25
C PRO A 53 -13.04 9.33 -4.52
N SER A 54 -14.32 9.54 -4.85
CA SER A 54 -15.14 10.54 -4.19
C SER A 54 -15.50 10.12 -2.76
N HIS A 55 -14.92 10.80 -1.77
CA HIS A 55 -15.28 10.61 -0.37
C HIS A 55 -16.74 10.97 -0.09
N LEU A 56 -17.27 11.98 -0.81
CA LEU A 56 -18.65 12.47 -0.72
C LEU A 56 -19.70 11.44 -1.14
N ASP A 57 -19.26 10.44 -1.90
CA ASP A 57 -20.12 9.42 -2.48
C ASP A 57 -19.79 8.00 -1.93
N THR A 58 -18.81 7.88 -0.99
CA THR A 58 -18.40 6.59 -0.42
C THR A 58 -18.51 6.53 1.10
N PHE A 59 -17.80 7.37 1.88
CA PHE A 59 -17.70 7.27 3.35
C PHE A 59 -18.02 8.57 4.10
N ASP A 60 -18.24 9.70 3.43
CA ASP A 60 -18.43 11.00 4.06
C ASP A 60 -19.75 11.67 3.60
N PRO A 61 -20.91 11.24 4.14
CA PRO A 61 -22.23 11.79 3.78
C PRO A 61 -22.33 13.29 4.15
N LYS A 62 -22.79 14.11 3.19
CA LYS A 62 -22.96 15.55 3.36
C LYS A 62 -24.40 15.99 3.04
N PRO A 63 -25.32 15.95 4.00
CA PRO A 63 -26.70 16.40 3.79
C PRO A 63 -26.82 17.85 3.31
N ALA A 64 -25.91 18.73 3.78
CA ALA A 64 -25.86 20.13 3.34
C ALA A 64 -25.55 20.24 1.84
N LEU A 65 -24.66 19.38 1.31
CA LEU A 65 -24.36 19.33 -0.12
C LEU A 65 -25.62 19.09 -0.97
N ASN A 66 -26.45 18.13 -0.56
CA ASN A 66 -27.70 17.82 -1.28
C ASN A 66 -28.73 18.95 -1.15
N LYS A 67 -28.83 19.57 0.05
CA LYS A 67 -29.73 20.70 0.30
C LYS A 67 -29.40 21.94 -0.53
N HIS A 68 -28.11 22.18 -0.80
CA HIS A 68 -27.63 23.36 -1.52
C HIS A 68 -27.20 23.07 -2.97
N ALA A 69 -27.50 21.86 -3.46
CA ALA A 69 -27.17 21.48 -4.84
C ALA A 69 -27.70 22.46 -5.87
N GLY A 70 -26.92 22.68 -6.93
CA GLY A 70 -27.24 23.65 -7.99
C GLY A 70 -26.91 25.11 -7.63
N LYS A 71 -26.48 25.42 -6.40
CA LYS A 71 -26.02 26.74 -5.99
C LYS A 71 -24.49 26.76 -5.87
N PRO A 72 -23.85 27.93 -6.05
CA PRO A 72 -22.42 28.05 -5.74
C PRO A 72 -22.17 27.80 -4.26
N ILE A 73 -20.95 27.40 -3.92
CA ILE A 73 -20.53 27.30 -2.52
C ILE A 73 -20.57 28.70 -1.88
N PRO A 74 -21.01 28.85 -0.61
CA PRO A 74 -21.06 30.15 0.05
C PRO A 74 -19.69 30.84 0.09
N ASP A 75 -19.64 32.18 -0.11
CA ASP A 75 -18.40 32.95 -0.11
C ASP A 75 -17.62 32.85 1.21
N SER A 76 -18.30 32.53 2.32
CA SER A 76 -17.68 32.27 3.63
C SER A 76 -16.67 31.11 3.63
N PHE A 77 -16.75 30.20 2.65
CA PHE A 77 -15.79 29.11 2.50
C PHE A 77 -14.46 29.56 1.88
N GLY A 78 -14.39 30.78 1.34
CA GLY A 78 -13.23 31.30 0.65
C GLY A 78 -12.92 30.56 -0.65
N SER A 79 -11.90 31.00 -1.35
CA SER A 79 -11.45 30.34 -2.57
C SER A 79 -10.52 29.15 -2.27
N VAL A 80 -10.53 28.16 -3.15
CA VAL A 80 -9.56 27.05 -3.22
C VAL A 80 -8.93 27.03 -4.60
N ILE A 81 -7.69 26.59 -4.68
CA ILE A 81 -7.02 26.34 -5.96
C ILE A 81 -7.41 24.93 -6.41
N LEU A 82 -8.11 24.85 -7.52
CA LEU A 82 -8.52 23.59 -8.14
C LEU A 82 -7.86 23.44 -9.51
N PRO A 83 -7.43 22.25 -9.92
CA PRO A 83 -6.74 22.02 -11.19
C PRO A 83 -7.53 22.51 -12.40
N MET A 84 -8.85 22.30 -12.40
CA MET A 84 -9.74 22.67 -13.51
C MET A 84 -10.39 24.05 -13.31
N GLY A 85 -10.11 24.74 -12.20
CA GLY A 85 -10.61 26.08 -11.93
C GLY A 85 -12.08 26.18 -11.51
N GLU A 86 -12.74 25.08 -11.18
CA GLU A 86 -14.19 24.97 -10.94
C GLU A 86 -14.64 25.42 -9.53
N SER A 87 -13.86 26.29 -8.88
CA SER A 87 -14.12 26.72 -7.49
C SER A 87 -15.45 27.46 -7.28
N ARG A 88 -16.05 28.00 -8.34
CA ARG A 88 -17.35 28.71 -8.32
C ARG A 88 -18.48 27.93 -9.00
N SER A 89 -18.21 26.75 -9.48
CA SER A 89 -19.22 25.89 -10.09
C SER A 89 -20.28 25.46 -9.06
N PRO A 90 -21.51 25.17 -9.51
CA PRO A 90 -22.58 24.77 -8.61
C PRO A 90 -22.22 23.49 -7.83
N LEU A 91 -22.68 23.40 -6.59
CA LEU A 91 -22.59 22.20 -5.77
C LEU A 91 -23.32 21.03 -6.45
N LEU A 92 -22.70 19.88 -6.52
CA LEU A 92 -23.24 18.64 -7.09
C LEU A 92 -23.77 17.74 -5.98
N ALA A 93 -25.08 17.45 -5.99
CA ALA A 93 -25.67 16.50 -5.06
C ALA A 93 -25.03 15.11 -5.18
N SER A 94 -24.89 14.42 -4.07
CA SER A 94 -24.65 12.98 -4.04
C SER A 94 -25.99 12.25 -4.22
N LYS A 95 -26.06 11.34 -5.18
CA LYS A 95 -27.24 10.48 -5.42
C LYS A 95 -27.23 9.21 -4.55
N ARG A 96 -26.27 9.10 -3.64
CA ARG A 96 -26.08 7.89 -2.85
C ARG A 96 -27.16 7.72 -1.78
N LYS A 97 -27.52 6.47 -1.56
CA LYS A 97 -28.28 6.06 -0.40
C LYS A 97 -27.29 5.65 0.69
N TRP A 98 -27.55 6.19 1.87
CA TRP A 98 -26.68 5.97 3.03
C TRP A 98 -27.37 5.12 4.07
N ALA A 99 -26.65 4.14 4.61
CA ALA A 99 -27.11 3.35 5.74
C ALA A 99 -26.00 3.27 6.81
N LYS A 100 -26.41 3.04 8.05
CA LYS A 100 -25.49 2.82 9.17
C LYS A 100 -25.26 1.33 9.32
N TYR A 101 -23.99 0.94 9.43
CA TYR A 101 -23.59 -0.45 9.52
C TYR A 101 -22.78 -0.75 10.79
N GLY A 102 -22.80 -2.02 11.20
CA GLY A 102 -22.10 -2.49 12.39
C GLY A 102 -22.68 -1.92 13.70
N ARG A 103 -22.07 -2.30 14.80
CA ARG A 103 -22.39 -1.74 16.14
C ARG A 103 -21.93 -0.30 16.27
N SER A 104 -20.89 0.06 15.51
CA SER A 104 -20.36 1.41 15.43
C SER A 104 -21.31 2.42 14.78
N GLY A 105 -22.28 1.94 13.98
CA GLY A 105 -23.17 2.79 13.21
C GLY A 105 -22.46 3.59 12.11
N LEU A 106 -21.38 3.06 11.55
CA LEU A 106 -20.62 3.69 10.48
C LEU A 106 -21.50 3.92 9.24
N PRO A 107 -21.67 5.17 8.77
CA PRO A 107 -22.40 5.42 7.53
C PRO A 107 -21.55 5.05 6.32
N VAL A 108 -22.10 4.21 5.45
CA VAL A 108 -21.50 3.80 4.19
C VAL A 108 -22.53 3.93 3.08
N SER A 109 -22.10 4.28 1.89
CA SER A 109 -22.98 4.43 0.73
C SER A 109 -23.37 3.07 0.13
N ASP A 110 -24.45 3.08 -0.65
CA ASP A 110 -24.99 1.93 -1.38
C ASP A 110 -24.06 1.36 -2.46
N TRP A 111 -22.94 2.01 -2.75
CA TRP A 111 -21.92 1.49 -3.64
C TRP A 111 -21.02 0.42 -3.00
N LEU A 112 -20.99 0.33 -1.66
CA LEU A 112 -20.03 -0.50 -0.93
C LEU A 112 -20.71 -1.44 0.09
N PRO A 113 -21.75 -2.22 -0.33
CA PRO A 113 -22.52 -3.05 0.60
C PRO A 113 -21.72 -4.19 1.23
N HIS A 114 -20.71 -4.73 0.53
CA HIS A 114 -19.88 -5.82 1.06
C HIS A 114 -18.83 -5.30 2.05
N ILE A 115 -18.12 -4.22 1.74
CA ILE A 115 -17.19 -3.55 2.67
C ILE A 115 -17.95 -3.07 3.91
N ALA A 116 -19.17 -2.56 3.74
CA ALA A 116 -20.01 -2.10 4.85
C ALA A 116 -20.31 -3.19 5.89
N ALA A 117 -20.34 -4.47 5.49
CA ALA A 117 -20.48 -5.59 6.42
C ALA A 117 -19.32 -5.71 7.41
N HIS A 118 -18.17 -5.10 7.09
CA HIS A 118 -16.97 -5.03 7.94
C HIS A 118 -16.85 -3.70 8.71
N ALA A 119 -17.92 -2.91 8.83
CA ALA A 119 -17.90 -1.57 9.45
C ALA A 119 -17.23 -1.55 10.84
N ASP A 120 -17.42 -2.58 11.65
CA ASP A 120 -16.81 -2.70 12.98
C ASP A 120 -15.29 -3.03 12.94
N ASP A 121 -14.74 -3.39 11.78
CA ASP A 121 -13.31 -3.63 11.59
C ASP A 121 -12.60 -2.38 11.01
N LEU A 122 -13.33 -1.38 10.49
CA LEU A 122 -12.79 -0.22 9.81
C LEU A 122 -12.56 0.97 10.74
N ALA A 123 -11.43 1.64 10.60
CA ALA A 123 -11.18 3.01 11.06
C ALA A 123 -11.22 3.93 9.83
N VAL A 124 -12.33 4.67 9.67
CA VAL A 124 -12.50 5.60 8.55
C VAL A 124 -11.94 6.97 8.91
N ILE A 125 -10.97 7.43 8.16
CA ILE A 125 -10.32 8.73 8.31
C ILE A 125 -10.97 9.67 7.29
N ARG A 126 -11.72 10.67 7.73
CA ARG A 126 -12.40 11.65 6.85
C ARG A 126 -11.62 12.94 6.64
N SER A 127 -10.50 13.06 7.30
CA SER A 127 -9.72 14.29 7.40
C SER A 127 -8.35 14.19 6.75
N CYS A 128 -8.19 13.29 5.79
CA CYS A 128 -6.95 13.19 5.02
C CYS A 128 -6.74 14.45 4.18
N VAL A 129 -5.50 14.93 4.10
CA VAL A 129 -5.08 16.04 3.26
C VAL A 129 -3.77 15.74 2.54
N ALA A 130 -3.60 16.32 1.36
CA ALA A 130 -2.40 16.19 0.52
C ALA A 130 -2.02 17.54 -0.09
N ASP A 131 -0.77 17.65 -0.59
CA ASP A 131 -0.30 18.85 -1.31
C ASP A 131 -0.48 18.70 -2.83
N GLY A 132 -0.48 17.44 -3.30
CA GLY A 132 -0.61 17.15 -4.74
C GLY A 132 -2.01 17.44 -5.26
N ILE A 133 -2.16 18.46 -6.10
CA ILE A 133 -3.45 18.84 -6.70
C ILE A 133 -3.75 18.12 -8.01
N ASN A 134 -2.78 17.44 -8.61
CA ASN A 134 -2.93 16.63 -9.82
C ASN A 134 -2.42 15.21 -9.57
N HIS A 135 -2.79 14.26 -10.46
CA HIS A 135 -2.46 12.85 -10.27
C HIS A 135 -0.96 12.59 -10.16
N SER A 136 -0.12 13.25 -10.98
CA SER A 136 1.33 13.01 -10.93
C SER A 136 1.92 13.34 -9.56
N ALA A 137 1.59 14.52 -9.01
CA ALA A 137 2.04 14.96 -7.70
C ALA A 137 1.38 14.16 -6.57
N GLY A 138 0.05 13.97 -6.62
CA GLY A 138 -0.72 13.28 -5.58
C GLY A 138 -0.35 11.80 -5.46
N VAL A 139 -0.29 11.07 -6.58
CA VAL A 139 0.12 9.66 -6.60
C VAL A 139 1.56 9.52 -6.10
N CYS A 140 2.47 10.41 -6.53
CA CYS A 140 3.84 10.43 -6.03
C CYS A 140 3.88 10.65 -4.51
N GLN A 141 3.15 11.65 -4.00
CA GLN A 141 3.12 11.98 -2.58
C GLN A 141 2.55 10.83 -1.73
N MET A 142 1.41 10.25 -2.12
CA MET A 142 0.81 9.15 -1.37
C MET A 142 1.71 7.91 -1.32
N ASN A 143 2.56 7.70 -2.33
CA ASN A 143 3.48 6.56 -2.36
C ASN A 143 4.84 6.85 -1.70
N SER A 144 5.35 8.09 -1.73
CA SER A 144 6.73 8.40 -1.31
C SER A 144 6.86 9.51 -0.25
N GLY A 145 5.75 10.13 0.15
CA GLY A 145 5.73 11.29 1.04
C GLY A 145 6.12 12.61 0.35
N SER A 146 6.37 12.61 -0.97
CA SER A 146 6.80 13.82 -1.69
C SER A 146 6.03 13.97 -2.99
N ILE A 147 5.64 15.21 -3.32
CA ILE A 147 5.06 15.53 -4.64
C ILE A 147 6.08 15.42 -5.78
N LEU A 148 7.36 15.33 -5.45
CA LEU A 148 8.46 15.19 -6.40
C LEU A 148 9.01 13.77 -6.39
N GLY A 149 9.25 13.21 -7.59
CA GLY A 149 9.83 11.88 -7.74
C GLY A 149 11.29 11.80 -7.27
N GLY A 150 11.79 10.56 -7.13
CA GLY A 150 13.18 10.27 -6.78
C GLY A 150 13.40 9.90 -5.31
N ARG A 151 12.36 9.93 -4.48
CA ARG A 151 12.40 9.44 -3.10
C ARG A 151 11.95 7.97 -3.02
N PRO A 152 12.43 7.23 -2.01
CA PRO A 152 11.95 5.87 -1.77
C PRO A 152 10.46 5.85 -1.44
N SER A 153 9.75 4.87 -1.98
CA SER A 153 8.35 4.62 -1.63
C SER A 153 8.19 4.13 -0.19
N LEU A 154 6.98 4.25 0.37
CA LEU A 154 6.66 3.74 1.72
C LEU A 154 7.01 2.25 1.85
N GLY A 155 6.68 1.42 0.83
CA GLY A 155 7.06 0.01 0.82
C GLY A 155 8.59 -0.21 0.79
N ALA A 156 9.35 0.66 0.12
CA ALA A 156 10.81 0.63 0.13
C ALA A 156 11.36 0.99 1.52
N TRP A 157 10.81 1.98 2.20
CA TRP A 157 11.16 2.33 3.58
C TRP A 157 10.84 1.21 4.56
N VAL A 158 9.70 0.53 4.42
CA VAL A 158 9.35 -0.65 5.23
C VAL A 158 10.34 -1.78 4.99
N SER A 159 10.70 -2.05 3.73
CA SER A 159 11.72 -3.06 3.37
C SER A 159 13.09 -2.70 3.93
N TYR A 160 13.49 -1.44 3.91
CA TYR A 160 14.73 -0.95 4.50
C TYR A 160 14.72 -1.10 6.03
N GLY A 161 13.63 -0.73 6.70
CA GLY A 161 13.52 -0.73 8.15
C GLY A 161 13.39 -2.11 8.78
N LEU A 162 12.65 -3.04 8.13
CA LEU A 162 12.32 -4.35 8.70
C LEU A 162 12.97 -5.54 7.97
N GLY A 163 13.46 -5.36 6.76
CA GLY A 163 13.89 -6.47 5.91
C GLY A 163 12.76 -7.43 5.57
N THR A 164 13.10 -8.67 5.25
CA THR A 164 12.16 -9.75 4.97
C THR A 164 12.27 -10.89 5.98
N VAL A 165 11.16 -11.55 6.26
CA VAL A 165 11.13 -12.80 7.06
C VAL A 165 11.16 -14.03 6.17
N ASN A 166 10.96 -13.85 4.85
CA ASN A 166 11.08 -14.90 3.85
C ASN A 166 12.03 -14.46 2.75
N ALA A 167 13.22 -15.07 2.70
CA ALA A 167 14.25 -14.74 1.72
C ALA A 167 13.93 -15.21 0.29
N ASN A 168 12.90 -16.06 0.11
CA ASN A 168 12.51 -16.66 -1.17
C ASN A 168 11.35 -15.92 -1.86
N LEU A 169 10.79 -14.90 -1.19
CA LEU A 169 9.76 -14.02 -1.75
C LEU A 169 10.17 -12.55 -1.62
N PRO A 170 9.66 -11.67 -2.52
CA PRO A 170 9.92 -10.24 -2.40
C PRO A 170 9.36 -9.67 -1.09
N ALA A 171 10.13 -8.80 -0.44
CA ALA A 171 9.68 -8.08 0.74
C ALA A 171 8.56 -7.07 0.41
N PHE A 172 8.58 -6.54 -0.81
CA PHE A 172 7.61 -5.57 -1.32
C PHE A 172 7.08 -6.02 -2.69
N VAL A 173 5.78 -6.23 -2.81
CA VAL A 173 5.08 -6.68 -4.01
C VAL A 173 4.13 -5.58 -4.50
N VAL A 174 4.05 -5.41 -5.82
CA VAL A 174 3.15 -4.46 -6.48
C VAL A 174 2.33 -5.17 -7.54
N MET A 175 1.03 -4.94 -7.54
CA MET A 175 0.08 -5.50 -8.50
C MET A 175 -0.85 -4.41 -9.03
N GLN A 176 -1.41 -4.62 -10.23
CA GLN A 176 -2.40 -3.70 -10.83
C GLN A 176 -3.52 -4.48 -11.51
N ASP A 177 -4.70 -3.89 -11.55
CA ASP A 177 -5.94 -4.53 -12.01
C ASP A 177 -6.13 -4.53 -13.53
N ASN A 178 -5.36 -3.72 -14.26
CA ASN A 178 -5.50 -3.60 -15.71
C ASN A 178 -4.15 -3.35 -16.39
N GLN A 179 -4.13 -3.26 -17.71
CA GLN A 179 -2.92 -3.06 -18.52
C GLN A 179 -2.50 -1.59 -18.67
N SER A 180 -3.30 -0.64 -18.16
CA SER A 180 -2.94 0.78 -18.22
C SER A 180 -1.71 1.03 -17.34
N SER A 181 -0.87 1.98 -17.74
CA SER A 181 0.24 2.39 -16.90
C SER A 181 -0.27 3.18 -15.70
N VAL A 182 0.18 2.79 -14.51
CA VAL A 182 0.02 3.61 -13.30
C VAL A 182 0.69 4.97 -13.54
N VAL A 183 0.07 6.05 -13.10
CA VAL A 183 0.67 7.41 -13.17
C VAL A 183 2.04 7.39 -12.50
N ASN A 184 3.03 8.00 -13.13
CA ASN A 184 4.45 7.93 -12.77
C ASN A 184 5.11 6.53 -12.86
N GLY A 185 4.34 5.47 -13.11
CA GLY A 185 4.84 4.12 -13.31
C GLY A 185 5.70 3.59 -12.15
N PRO A 186 6.84 2.93 -12.46
CA PRO A 186 7.71 2.32 -11.45
C PRO A 186 8.28 3.27 -10.40
N ARG A 187 8.22 4.58 -10.62
CA ARG A 187 8.69 5.57 -9.63
C ARG A 187 7.94 5.47 -8.30
N ASN A 188 6.65 5.06 -8.35
CA ASN A 188 5.82 4.94 -7.15
C ASN A 188 6.19 3.78 -6.21
N TRP A 189 6.93 2.79 -6.70
CA TRP A 189 7.42 1.67 -5.89
C TRP A 189 8.93 1.52 -5.96
N SER A 190 9.62 2.56 -6.41
CA SER A 190 11.08 2.57 -6.50
C SER A 190 11.73 2.71 -5.12
N ALA A 191 12.99 2.30 -5.05
CA ALA A 191 13.85 2.57 -3.92
C ALA A 191 14.40 4.01 -3.91
N GLY A 192 14.09 4.84 -4.92
CA GLY A 192 14.56 6.22 -5.02
C GLY A 192 16.09 6.30 -4.93
N PHE A 193 16.59 7.03 -3.95
CA PHE A 193 18.03 7.16 -3.68
C PHE A 193 18.63 5.99 -2.88
N MET A 194 17.81 5.03 -2.43
CA MET A 194 18.29 3.82 -1.75
C MET A 194 18.70 2.75 -2.77
N PRO A 195 19.47 1.72 -2.36
CA PRO A 195 19.73 0.56 -3.20
C PRO A 195 18.45 -0.09 -3.75
N ALA A 196 18.46 -0.46 -5.02
CA ALA A 196 17.30 -1.01 -5.73
C ALA A 196 16.74 -2.32 -5.13
N VAL A 197 17.48 -2.98 -4.25
CA VAL A 197 17.01 -4.18 -3.54
C VAL A 197 15.77 -3.93 -2.67
N TYR A 198 15.52 -2.69 -2.28
CA TYR A 198 14.34 -2.30 -1.49
C TYR A 198 13.12 -1.94 -2.33
N GLN A 199 13.25 -1.87 -3.67
CA GLN A 199 12.12 -1.53 -4.54
C GLN A 199 11.07 -2.63 -4.59
N GLY A 200 9.84 -2.25 -5.00
CA GLY A 200 8.76 -3.21 -5.21
C GLY A 200 8.99 -4.10 -6.42
N THR A 201 8.68 -5.38 -6.26
CA THR A 201 8.64 -6.36 -7.35
C THR A 201 7.23 -6.42 -7.92
N ARG A 202 7.10 -6.16 -9.21
CA ARG A 202 5.80 -6.22 -9.88
C ARG A 202 5.40 -7.68 -10.13
N ILE A 203 4.20 -8.04 -9.68
CA ILE A 203 3.52 -9.29 -9.98
C ILE A 203 2.29 -8.98 -10.81
N GLN A 204 2.01 -9.76 -11.84
CA GLN A 204 0.87 -9.58 -12.74
C GLN A 204 -0.36 -10.34 -12.22
N GLY A 205 -1.55 -9.81 -12.47
CA GLY A 205 -2.81 -10.48 -12.11
C GLY A 205 -3.25 -11.57 -13.11
N GLY A 206 -2.47 -11.85 -14.16
CA GLY A 206 -2.79 -12.80 -15.21
C GLY A 206 -2.56 -14.27 -14.86
N ALA A 207 -2.60 -15.14 -15.88
CA ALA A 207 -2.34 -16.58 -15.73
C ALA A 207 -0.90 -16.88 -15.32
N GLU A 208 0.05 -16.04 -15.74
CA GLU A 208 1.45 -16.06 -15.34
C GLU A 208 1.76 -14.84 -14.48
N PRO A 209 1.53 -14.91 -13.17
CA PRO A 209 1.74 -13.76 -12.29
C PRO A 209 3.18 -13.24 -12.26
N ILE A 210 4.16 -14.14 -12.46
CA ILE A 210 5.58 -13.82 -12.53
C ILE A 210 6.13 -14.41 -13.83
N PRO A 211 6.36 -13.59 -14.87
CA PRO A 211 6.91 -14.06 -16.14
C PRO A 211 8.28 -14.69 -15.97
N ASN A 212 8.53 -15.75 -16.72
CA ASN A 212 9.83 -16.48 -16.72
C ASN A 212 10.27 -17.00 -15.33
N LEU A 213 9.33 -17.31 -14.46
CA LEU A 213 9.61 -17.82 -13.11
C LEU A 213 10.26 -19.21 -13.18
N ASN A 214 9.77 -20.07 -14.08
CA ASN A 214 10.28 -21.43 -14.22
C ASN A 214 11.59 -21.45 -15.02
N THR A 215 12.53 -22.29 -14.59
CA THR A 215 13.73 -22.58 -15.38
C THR A 215 13.32 -23.30 -16.68
N PRO A 216 13.83 -22.89 -17.86
CA PRO A 216 13.57 -23.63 -19.09
C PRO A 216 13.97 -25.11 -18.95
N GLU A 217 13.15 -26.03 -19.46
CA GLU A 217 13.38 -27.49 -19.34
C GLU A 217 14.76 -27.96 -19.80
N ALA A 218 15.35 -27.24 -20.77
CA ALA A 218 16.70 -27.53 -21.29
C ALA A 218 17.84 -27.10 -20.35
N VAL A 219 17.55 -26.42 -19.22
CA VAL A 219 18.58 -25.90 -18.31
C VAL A 219 18.44 -26.59 -16.96
N ALA A 220 19.42 -27.40 -16.58
CA ALA A 220 19.43 -27.99 -15.24
C ALA A 220 19.71 -26.92 -14.17
N ASP A 221 19.13 -27.09 -12.97
CA ASP A 221 19.31 -26.16 -11.83
C ASP A 221 20.78 -25.91 -11.50
N ALA A 222 21.63 -26.94 -11.58
CA ALA A 222 23.08 -26.81 -11.38
C ALA A 222 23.74 -25.90 -12.42
N GLN A 223 23.28 -25.93 -13.69
CA GLN A 223 23.77 -25.03 -14.72
C GLN A 223 23.34 -23.59 -14.48
N GLN A 224 22.10 -23.40 -14.05
CA GLN A 224 21.59 -22.07 -13.71
C GLN A 224 22.33 -21.49 -12.50
N ARG A 225 22.56 -22.28 -11.45
CA ARG A 225 23.38 -21.89 -10.30
C ARG A 225 24.78 -21.50 -10.72
N GLY A 226 25.43 -22.32 -11.55
CA GLY A 226 26.78 -22.05 -12.10
C GLY A 226 26.85 -20.75 -12.89
N LYS A 227 25.84 -20.43 -13.70
CA LYS A 227 25.72 -19.14 -14.41
C LYS A 227 25.65 -17.96 -13.44
N LEU A 228 24.82 -18.07 -12.40
CA LEU A 228 24.67 -17.03 -11.38
C LEU A 228 25.96 -16.83 -10.58
N ASP A 229 26.65 -17.90 -10.21
CA ASP A 229 27.93 -17.84 -9.50
C ASP A 229 29.01 -17.15 -10.35
N LEU A 230 29.02 -17.42 -11.66
CA LEU A 230 29.92 -16.77 -12.60
C LEU A 230 29.62 -15.28 -12.76
N LEU A 231 28.33 -14.93 -12.96
CA LEU A 231 27.87 -13.54 -13.01
C LEU A 231 28.21 -12.79 -11.73
N THR A 232 27.98 -13.42 -10.56
CA THR A 232 28.30 -12.85 -9.26
C THR A 232 29.78 -12.53 -9.14
N ARG A 233 30.64 -13.41 -9.60
CA ARG A 233 32.11 -13.22 -9.63
C ARG A 233 32.51 -12.01 -10.49
N PHE A 234 32.07 -11.98 -11.75
CA PHE A 234 32.36 -10.85 -12.64
C PHE A 234 31.84 -9.52 -12.11
N ASN A 235 30.64 -9.50 -11.58
CA ASN A 235 30.04 -8.28 -11.06
C ASN A 235 30.71 -7.81 -9.75
N ARG A 236 31.14 -8.72 -8.86
CA ARG A 236 31.94 -8.36 -7.67
C ARG A 236 33.28 -7.78 -8.03
N ASP A 237 33.97 -8.37 -9.00
CA ASP A 237 35.26 -7.85 -9.51
C ASP A 237 35.09 -6.45 -10.11
N PHE A 238 33.98 -6.21 -10.80
CA PHE A 238 33.66 -4.89 -11.34
C PHE A 238 33.26 -3.91 -10.26
N ALA A 239 32.40 -4.29 -9.31
CA ALA A 239 31.95 -3.46 -8.17
C ALA A 239 33.15 -3.02 -7.30
N ALA A 240 34.13 -3.91 -7.05
CA ALA A 240 35.34 -3.58 -6.31
C ALA A 240 36.15 -2.44 -6.96
N LYS A 241 36.11 -2.33 -8.30
CA LYS A 241 36.73 -1.24 -9.04
C LYS A 241 35.89 0.01 -9.13
N HIS A 242 34.57 -0.07 -8.79
CA HIS A 242 33.59 1.01 -8.91
C HIS A 242 32.74 1.14 -7.64
N PRO A 243 33.34 1.41 -6.48
CA PRO A 243 32.63 1.38 -5.17
C PRO A 243 31.51 2.41 -5.03
N ALA A 244 31.44 3.40 -5.92
CA ALA A 244 30.35 4.38 -5.95
C ALA A 244 29.08 3.90 -6.68
N GLN A 245 29.13 2.74 -7.36
CA GLN A 245 28.01 2.19 -8.14
C GLN A 245 27.26 1.11 -7.33
N THR A 246 26.49 1.53 -6.33
CA THR A 246 25.70 0.64 -5.46
C THR A 246 24.60 -0.13 -6.19
N GLU A 247 24.22 0.28 -7.41
CA GLU A 247 23.25 -0.39 -8.27
C GLU A 247 23.71 -1.80 -8.70
N LEU A 248 25.01 -2.04 -8.74
CA LEU A 248 25.55 -3.36 -9.11
C LEU A 248 25.25 -4.40 -8.03
N ASP A 249 25.47 -4.07 -6.76
CA ASP A 249 25.15 -4.95 -5.63
C ASP A 249 23.65 -5.25 -5.57
N ALA A 250 22.82 -4.22 -5.79
CA ALA A 250 21.39 -4.39 -5.86
C ALA A 250 20.94 -5.32 -7.00
N ARG A 251 21.61 -5.26 -8.15
CA ARG A 251 21.34 -6.15 -9.29
C ARG A 251 21.71 -7.61 -8.97
N LEU A 252 22.84 -7.83 -8.31
CA LEU A 252 23.23 -9.17 -7.85
C LEU A 252 22.19 -9.77 -6.91
N LEU A 253 21.76 -8.99 -5.92
CA LEU A 253 20.74 -9.40 -4.96
C LEU A 253 19.38 -9.67 -5.65
N SER A 254 19.06 -8.93 -6.70
CA SER A 254 17.85 -9.17 -7.49
C SER A 254 17.93 -10.49 -8.27
N TYR A 255 19.08 -10.84 -8.84
CA TYR A 255 19.26 -12.14 -9.50
C TYR A 255 19.19 -13.31 -8.51
N GLU A 256 19.79 -13.17 -7.34
CA GLU A 256 19.71 -14.16 -6.26
C GLU A 256 18.27 -14.34 -5.76
N LEU A 257 17.53 -13.24 -5.60
CA LEU A 257 16.12 -13.29 -5.24
C LEU A 257 15.32 -14.02 -6.33
N ALA A 258 15.50 -13.66 -7.60
CA ALA A 258 14.80 -14.29 -8.72
C ALA A 258 15.06 -15.81 -8.77
N PHE A 259 16.29 -16.25 -8.52
CA PHE A 259 16.62 -17.67 -8.43
C PHE A 259 15.91 -18.36 -7.24
N ARG A 260 15.96 -17.76 -6.04
CA ARG A 260 15.29 -18.33 -4.87
C ARG A 260 13.77 -18.35 -5.02
N MET A 261 13.20 -17.36 -5.71
CA MET A 261 11.77 -17.33 -6.01
C MET A 261 11.29 -18.55 -6.81
N GLN A 262 12.15 -19.17 -7.63
CA GLN A 262 11.79 -20.36 -8.39
C GLN A 262 11.37 -21.54 -7.51
N ALA A 263 11.81 -21.57 -6.25
CA ALA A 263 11.45 -22.63 -5.31
C ALA A 263 10.07 -22.42 -4.65
N GLU A 264 9.70 -21.19 -4.28
CA GLU A 264 8.50 -20.91 -3.47
C GLU A 264 7.43 -20.08 -4.19
N ALA A 265 7.84 -19.20 -5.10
CA ALA A 265 6.88 -18.33 -5.77
C ALA A 265 5.87 -19.07 -6.65
N PRO A 266 6.20 -20.19 -7.35
CA PRO A 266 5.19 -20.96 -8.08
C PRO A 266 4.02 -21.39 -7.21
N GLU A 267 4.30 -21.91 -6.01
CA GLU A 267 3.26 -22.31 -5.05
C GLU A 267 2.53 -21.10 -4.48
N ALA A 268 3.22 -20.01 -4.19
CA ALA A 268 2.63 -18.79 -3.64
C ALA A 268 1.62 -18.14 -4.60
N VAL A 269 1.85 -18.19 -5.91
CA VAL A 269 0.96 -17.62 -6.93
C VAL A 269 -0.05 -18.59 -7.53
N ASP A 270 0.05 -19.88 -7.22
CA ASP A 270 -0.86 -20.91 -7.72
C ASP A 270 -2.22 -20.86 -7.01
N LEU A 271 -3.19 -20.23 -7.62
CA LEU A 271 -4.56 -20.12 -7.12
C LEU A 271 -5.42 -21.35 -7.43
N THR A 272 -4.91 -22.35 -8.16
CA THR A 272 -5.66 -23.57 -8.47
C THR A 272 -5.93 -24.41 -7.21
N LYS A 273 -5.06 -24.28 -6.22
CA LYS A 273 -5.16 -24.97 -4.92
C LYS A 273 -6.17 -24.34 -3.95
N GLU A 274 -6.68 -23.15 -4.26
CA GLU A 274 -7.72 -22.52 -3.44
C GLU A 274 -9.08 -23.14 -3.73
N THR A 275 -9.89 -23.30 -2.67
CA THR A 275 -11.24 -23.87 -2.81
C THR A 275 -12.17 -22.94 -3.60
N GLU A 276 -13.19 -23.49 -4.24
CA GLU A 276 -14.19 -22.68 -4.95
C GLU A 276 -14.92 -21.72 -3.99
N ALA A 277 -15.12 -22.14 -2.73
CA ALA A 277 -15.69 -21.26 -1.70
C ALA A 277 -14.79 -20.05 -1.43
N THR A 278 -13.46 -20.26 -1.32
CA THR A 278 -12.50 -19.16 -1.19
C THR A 278 -12.54 -18.25 -2.43
N LYS A 279 -12.51 -18.81 -3.64
CA LYS A 279 -12.58 -18.03 -4.88
C LYS A 279 -13.87 -17.19 -4.96
N ALA A 280 -15.01 -17.77 -4.59
CA ALA A 280 -16.31 -17.10 -4.55
C ALA A 280 -16.37 -15.99 -3.49
N LEU A 281 -15.72 -16.18 -2.32
CA LEU A 281 -15.58 -15.16 -1.28
C LEU A 281 -14.91 -13.90 -1.82
N TYR A 282 -13.87 -14.06 -2.64
CA TYR A 282 -13.17 -12.96 -3.32
C TYR A 282 -13.89 -12.47 -4.60
N GLY A 283 -15.08 -13.01 -4.94
CA GLY A 283 -15.82 -12.63 -6.13
C GLY A 283 -15.16 -13.04 -7.44
N MET A 284 -14.35 -14.11 -7.46
CA MET A 284 -13.72 -14.61 -8.68
C MET A 284 -14.69 -15.36 -9.59
N ASP A 285 -15.89 -15.61 -9.13
CA ASP A 285 -17.02 -16.23 -9.86
C ASP A 285 -17.79 -15.27 -10.79
N ALA A 286 -17.52 -13.97 -10.69
CA ALA A 286 -18.16 -12.95 -11.52
C ALA A 286 -17.13 -12.15 -12.33
N LYS A 287 -17.44 -11.88 -13.60
CA LYS A 287 -16.53 -11.22 -14.55
C LYS A 287 -16.02 -9.86 -14.04
N GLU A 288 -16.91 -9.06 -13.46
CA GLU A 288 -16.61 -7.69 -13.03
C GLU A 288 -15.64 -7.65 -11.84
N THR A 289 -15.69 -8.65 -10.96
CA THR A 289 -14.91 -8.71 -9.73
C THR A 289 -13.70 -9.64 -9.81
N ALA A 290 -13.69 -10.56 -10.79
CA ALA A 290 -12.69 -11.63 -10.86
C ALA A 290 -11.24 -11.13 -10.87
N THR A 291 -10.94 -10.04 -11.57
CA THR A 291 -9.58 -9.48 -11.64
C THR A 291 -9.13 -8.99 -10.27
N MET A 292 -9.93 -8.14 -9.63
CA MET A 292 -9.60 -7.60 -8.31
C MET A 292 -9.63 -8.72 -7.25
N GLY A 293 -10.55 -9.68 -7.36
CA GLY A 293 -10.60 -10.86 -6.51
C GLY A 293 -9.32 -11.68 -6.55
N ARG A 294 -8.78 -11.91 -7.74
CA ARG A 294 -7.48 -12.57 -7.93
C ARG A 294 -6.35 -11.79 -7.25
N LEU A 295 -6.29 -10.48 -7.41
CA LEU A 295 -5.24 -9.64 -6.80
C LEU A 295 -5.34 -9.64 -5.27
N CYS A 296 -6.55 -9.51 -4.71
CA CYS A 296 -6.77 -9.59 -3.27
C CYS A 296 -6.38 -10.96 -2.70
N LEU A 297 -6.72 -12.05 -3.40
CA LEU A 297 -6.35 -13.40 -2.99
C LEU A 297 -4.82 -13.62 -3.07
N LEU A 298 -4.16 -13.14 -4.12
CA LEU A 298 -2.70 -13.14 -4.22
C LEU A 298 -2.06 -12.34 -3.09
N ALA A 299 -2.59 -11.15 -2.76
CA ALA A 299 -2.09 -10.32 -1.67
C ALA A 299 -2.15 -11.06 -0.32
N ARG A 300 -3.28 -11.73 -0.01
CA ARG A 300 -3.39 -12.58 1.19
C ARG A 300 -2.33 -13.67 1.19
N ARG A 301 -2.15 -14.39 0.09
CA ARG A 301 -1.15 -15.47 -0.02
C ARG A 301 0.28 -14.97 0.16
N MET A 302 0.60 -13.78 -0.36
CA MET A 302 1.91 -13.15 -0.20
C MET A 302 2.19 -12.78 1.26
N VAL A 303 1.25 -12.10 1.93
CA VAL A 303 1.45 -11.71 3.34
C VAL A 303 1.47 -12.92 4.26
N GLU A 304 0.68 -13.96 4.00
CA GLU A 304 0.68 -15.24 4.72
C GLU A 304 2.07 -15.90 4.69
N ARG A 305 2.82 -15.73 3.58
CA ARG A 305 4.18 -16.26 3.36
C ARG A 305 5.31 -15.31 3.71
N GLY A 306 5.00 -14.17 4.32
CA GLY A 306 6.02 -13.26 4.87
C GLY A 306 6.38 -12.05 4.05
N THR A 307 5.71 -11.77 2.92
CA THR A 307 5.84 -10.47 2.25
C THR A 307 5.42 -9.36 3.20
N ARG A 308 6.25 -8.32 3.35
CA ARG A 308 6.04 -7.22 4.30
C ARG A 308 5.06 -6.17 3.79
N PHE A 309 5.10 -5.87 2.51
CA PHE A 309 4.29 -4.83 1.90
C PHE A 309 3.74 -5.31 0.56
N VAL A 310 2.42 -5.26 0.42
CA VAL A 310 1.74 -5.55 -0.85
C VAL A 310 0.93 -4.32 -1.23
N GLN A 311 1.15 -3.79 -2.42
CA GLN A 311 0.38 -2.70 -2.98
C GLN A 311 -0.41 -3.16 -4.19
N ILE A 312 -1.71 -2.89 -4.18
CA ILE A 312 -2.63 -3.19 -5.29
C ILE A 312 -3.11 -1.86 -5.85
N TYR A 313 -2.80 -1.57 -7.11
CA TYR A 313 -3.39 -0.45 -7.84
C TYR A 313 -4.70 -0.91 -8.46
N HIS A 314 -5.82 -0.34 -7.97
CA HIS A 314 -7.15 -0.49 -8.53
C HIS A 314 -7.54 0.76 -9.32
N GLY A 315 -7.96 0.56 -10.57
CA GLY A 315 -8.19 1.67 -11.49
C GLY A 315 -6.91 2.26 -12.06
N ALA A 316 -5.86 1.43 -12.28
CA ALA A 316 -4.59 1.87 -12.83
C ALA A 316 -4.78 2.69 -14.14
N GLY A 317 -4.04 3.80 -14.25
CA GLY A 317 -4.22 4.83 -15.28
C GLY A 317 -5.30 5.84 -14.92
N SER A 318 -5.42 6.17 -13.63
CA SER A 318 -6.34 7.16 -13.07
C SER A 318 -7.81 6.91 -13.39
N LYS A 319 -8.26 5.64 -13.35
CA LYS A 319 -9.64 5.30 -13.70
C LYS A 319 -10.68 5.91 -12.74
N TRP A 320 -10.31 6.20 -11.49
CA TRP A 320 -11.18 6.90 -10.53
C TRP A 320 -11.31 8.41 -10.83
N ASP A 321 -10.60 8.91 -11.84
CA ASP A 321 -10.66 10.31 -12.27
C ASP A 321 -11.96 10.60 -13.03
N ALA A 322 -12.94 11.18 -12.35
CA ALA A 322 -14.30 11.37 -12.85
C ALA A 322 -14.65 12.86 -12.96
N HIS A 323 -14.03 13.58 -13.91
CA HIS A 323 -14.36 14.95 -14.30
C HIS A 323 -15.72 15.09 -15.01
N SER A 324 -16.32 13.95 -15.39
CA SER A 324 -17.67 13.81 -15.93
C SER A 324 -18.20 12.42 -15.65
N GLY A 325 -19.54 12.27 -15.58
CA GLY A 325 -20.20 10.97 -15.45
C GLY A 325 -19.82 10.19 -14.19
N ILE A 326 -19.62 10.85 -13.05
CA ILE A 326 -19.12 10.22 -11.79
C ILE A 326 -19.99 9.04 -11.35
N GLU A 327 -21.31 9.12 -11.57
CA GLU A 327 -22.24 8.05 -11.20
C GLU A 327 -21.92 6.74 -11.91
N LYS A 328 -21.74 6.79 -13.24
CA LYS A 328 -21.36 5.63 -14.03
C LYS A 328 -19.98 5.11 -13.67
N ASN A 329 -19.01 6.01 -13.65
CA ASN A 329 -17.61 5.70 -13.36
C ASN A 329 -17.45 4.99 -12.00
N HIS A 330 -17.94 5.61 -10.93
CA HIS A 330 -17.78 5.06 -9.59
C HIS A 330 -18.66 3.82 -9.35
N THR A 331 -19.84 3.71 -9.98
CA THR A 331 -20.66 2.48 -9.92
C THR A 331 -19.87 1.28 -10.45
N GLU A 332 -19.21 1.42 -11.60
CA GLU A 332 -18.43 0.34 -12.22
C GLU A 332 -17.22 -0.03 -11.37
N LEU A 333 -16.47 0.96 -10.88
CA LEU A 333 -15.25 0.73 -10.09
C LEU A 333 -15.54 0.21 -8.68
N CYS A 334 -16.56 0.74 -7.99
CA CYS A 334 -17.01 0.22 -6.71
C CYS A 334 -17.48 -1.24 -6.84
N LYS A 335 -18.30 -1.55 -7.86
CA LYS A 335 -18.75 -2.92 -8.13
C LYS A 335 -17.58 -3.88 -8.33
N ALA A 336 -16.53 -3.43 -9.02
CA ALA A 336 -15.37 -4.26 -9.32
C ALA A 336 -14.56 -4.62 -8.06
N MET A 337 -14.54 -3.75 -7.02
CA MET A 337 -13.64 -3.94 -5.89
C MET A 337 -14.33 -4.23 -4.55
N ASP A 338 -15.61 -3.92 -4.37
CA ASP A 338 -16.30 -4.00 -3.07
C ASP A 338 -16.29 -5.43 -2.50
N LYS A 339 -16.79 -6.42 -3.25
CA LYS A 339 -16.79 -7.84 -2.84
C LYS A 339 -15.36 -8.39 -2.68
N PRO A 340 -14.40 -8.17 -3.60
CA PRO A 340 -13.01 -8.57 -3.44
C PRO A 340 -12.32 -8.06 -2.16
N VAL A 341 -12.49 -6.79 -1.85
CA VAL A 341 -11.86 -6.19 -0.66
C VAL A 341 -12.53 -6.68 0.62
N ALA A 342 -13.85 -6.82 0.62
CA ALA A 342 -14.57 -7.44 1.73
C ALA A 342 -14.14 -8.90 1.95
N GLY A 343 -13.98 -9.67 0.87
CA GLY A 343 -13.46 -11.04 0.91
C GLY A 343 -12.06 -11.11 1.49
N LEU A 344 -11.20 -10.14 1.16
CA LEU A 344 -9.86 -10.03 1.75
C LEU A 344 -9.93 -9.83 3.25
N LEU A 345 -10.76 -8.89 3.74
CA LEU A 345 -10.93 -8.65 5.18
C LEU A 345 -11.48 -9.89 5.90
N ALA A 346 -12.49 -10.54 5.32
CA ALA A 346 -13.09 -11.75 5.87
C ALA A 346 -12.08 -12.90 5.98
N ASP A 347 -11.31 -13.17 4.92
CA ASP A 347 -10.33 -14.27 4.88
C ASP A 347 -9.14 -14.00 5.83
N LEU A 348 -8.61 -12.78 5.85
CA LEU A 348 -7.58 -12.39 6.81
C LEU A 348 -8.06 -12.57 8.25
N LYS A 349 -9.30 -12.17 8.56
CA LYS A 349 -9.91 -12.30 9.90
C LYS A 349 -10.11 -13.77 10.27
N ALA A 350 -10.68 -14.58 9.37
CA ALA A 350 -10.91 -16.00 9.60
C ALA A 350 -9.61 -16.80 9.83
N ARG A 351 -8.49 -16.35 9.25
CA ARG A 351 -7.16 -16.96 9.43
C ARG A 351 -6.36 -16.39 10.62
N GLY A 352 -6.90 -15.43 11.35
CA GLY A 352 -6.15 -14.72 12.40
C GLY A 352 -4.98 -13.86 11.86
N LEU A 353 -4.99 -13.55 10.58
CA LEU A 353 -3.96 -12.73 9.93
C LEU A 353 -4.26 -11.24 10.02
N LEU A 354 -5.54 -10.87 10.21
CA LEU A 354 -5.95 -9.46 10.28
C LEU A 354 -5.34 -8.75 11.49
N ASP A 355 -5.13 -9.45 12.60
CA ASP A 355 -4.59 -8.88 13.83
C ASP A 355 -3.20 -8.26 13.62
N ASP A 356 -2.39 -8.81 12.73
CA ASP A 356 -1.04 -8.35 12.43
C ASP A 356 -0.81 -7.91 10.98
N THR A 357 -1.88 -7.79 10.19
CA THR A 357 -1.86 -7.27 8.82
C THR A 357 -2.66 -5.97 8.75
N LEU A 358 -1.98 -4.87 8.48
CA LEU A 358 -2.63 -3.58 8.23
C LEU A 358 -3.16 -3.53 6.80
N VAL A 359 -4.47 -3.39 6.65
CA VAL A 359 -5.10 -3.14 5.35
C VAL A 359 -5.44 -1.66 5.24
N ILE A 360 -4.96 -1.02 4.17
CA ILE A 360 -5.19 0.40 3.87
C ILE A 360 -5.98 0.49 2.56
N TRP A 361 -6.97 1.36 2.52
CA TRP A 361 -7.77 1.65 1.35
C TRP A 361 -7.87 3.16 1.15
N GLY A 362 -7.63 3.64 -0.06
CA GLY A 362 -7.76 5.04 -0.42
C GLY A 362 -6.96 5.39 -1.65
N GLY A 363 -7.12 6.63 -2.12
CA GLY A 363 -6.40 7.19 -3.27
C GLY A 363 -5.53 8.37 -2.87
N GLU A 364 -5.04 9.07 -3.88
CA GLU A 364 -4.13 10.21 -3.71
C GLU A 364 -4.81 11.48 -3.20
N PHE A 365 -6.09 11.65 -3.45
CA PHE A 365 -6.96 12.73 -2.98
C PHE A 365 -8.43 12.36 -3.13
N GLY A 366 -9.35 13.24 -2.77
CA GLY A 366 -10.79 13.10 -2.95
C GLY A 366 -11.33 13.89 -4.14
N ARG A 367 -12.63 14.20 -4.08
CA ARG A 367 -13.34 14.95 -5.13
C ARG A 367 -14.06 16.16 -4.55
N THR A 368 -14.14 17.24 -5.34
CA THR A 368 -14.79 18.48 -4.92
C THR A 368 -16.30 18.33 -4.72
N PRO A 369 -16.89 19.10 -3.79
CA PRO A 369 -18.35 19.21 -3.71
C PRO A 369 -18.96 19.96 -4.90
N MET A 370 -18.17 20.79 -5.60
CA MET A 370 -18.59 21.49 -6.81
C MET A 370 -18.63 20.54 -8.00
N SER A 371 -19.56 20.77 -8.92
CA SER A 371 -19.65 20.02 -10.16
C SER A 371 -18.60 20.45 -11.16
N GLU A 372 -18.07 19.50 -11.91
CA GLU A 372 -17.40 19.76 -13.16
C GLU A 372 -18.24 19.20 -14.31
N LYS A 373 -18.40 19.94 -15.38
CA LYS A 373 -19.24 19.56 -16.55
C LYS A 373 -20.67 19.12 -16.21
N GLY A 374 -21.17 19.49 -15.01
CA GLY A 374 -22.53 19.22 -14.56
C GLY A 374 -22.75 17.87 -13.87
N ASP A 375 -21.91 16.87 -14.07
CA ASP A 375 -22.09 15.51 -13.53
C ASP A 375 -20.78 14.82 -13.09
N GLY A 376 -19.68 15.54 -13.07
CA GLY A 376 -18.39 15.13 -12.54
C GLY A 376 -17.91 15.99 -11.38
N ARG A 377 -16.73 15.70 -10.84
CA ARG A 377 -16.11 16.42 -9.75
C ARG A 377 -14.61 16.60 -10.03
N ASP A 378 -14.06 17.78 -9.71
CA ASP A 378 -12.62 18.06 -9.78
C ASP A 378 -11.87 17.40 -8.61
N HIS A 379 -10.55 17.49 -8.60
CA HIS A 379 -9.68 16.95 -7.54
C HIS A 379 -9.83 17.75 -6.23
N ASN A 380 -9.84 17.06 -5.10
CA ASN A 380 -9.88 17.66 -3.78
C ASN A 380 -8.80 17.10 -2.84
N PRO A 381 -7.63 17.76 -2.76
CA PRO A 381 -6.59 17.39 -1.81
C PRO A 381 -6.82 17.95 -0.40
N TYR A 382 -7.78 18.86 -0.21
CA TYR A 382 -7.98 19.61 1.03
C TYR A 382 -8.80 18.86 2.08
N GLY A 383 -9.49 17.79 1.67
CA GLY A 383 -10.26 16.93 2.54
C GLY A 383 -10.74 15.71 1.79
N PHE A 384 -10.30 14.50 2.22
CA PHE A 384 -10.73 13.25 1.62
C PHE A 384 -10.73 12.10 2.62
N SER A 385 -11.30 10.96 2.22
CA SER A 385 -11.42 9.82 3.10
C SER A 385 -10.54 8.66 2.66
N MET A 386 -9.90 8.05 3.65
CA MET A 386 -9.26 6.74 3.58
C MET A 386 -9.78 5.89 4.73
N TRP A 387 -9.50 4.58 4.71
CA TRP A 387 -9.69 3.76 5.90
C TRP A 387 -8.54 2.78 6.09
N MET A 388 -8.40 2.34 7.34
CA MET A 388 -7.45 1.33 7.78
C MET A 388 -8.19 0.24 8.55
N ALA A 389 -7.73 -1.02 8.48
CA ALA A 389 -8.26 -2.15 9.22
C ALA A 389 -7.14 -3.11 9.62
N GLY A 390 -7.29 -3.80 10.75
CA GLY A 390 -6.31 -4.77 11.25
C GLY A 390 -4.98 -4.15 11.67
N GLY A 391 -3.97 -4.98 11.91
CA GLY A 391 -2.63 -4.50 12.30
C GLY A 391 -2.62 -3.63 13.56
N GLY A 392 -3.48 -3.92 14.54
CA GLY A 392 -3.63 -3.18 15.77
C GLY A 392 -4.48 -1.90 15.67
N VAL A 393 -5.11 -1.65 14.53
CA VAL A 393 -6.07 -0.55 14.36
C VAL A 393 -7.37 -0.90 15.10
N LYS A 394 -7.89 0.05 15.87
CA LYS A 394 -9.20 -0.08 16.51
C LYS A 394 -10.29 0.17 15.46
N GLY A 395 -11.02 -0.87 15.13
CA GLY A 395 -12.15 -0.76 14.20
C GLY A 395 -13.37 -0.07 14.78
N GLY A 396 -14.36 0.20 13.90
CA GLY A 396 -15.64 0.83 14.28
C GLY A 396 -15.52 2.31 14.65
N GLN A 397 -14.53 3.04 14.13
CA GLN A 397 -14.34 4.45 14.43
C GLN A 397 -14.29 5.33 13.17
N VAL A 398 -14.70 6.58 13.35
CA VAL A 398 -14.50 7.65 12.38
C VAL A 398 -13.52 8.65 12.98
N ILE A 399 -12.47 8.98 12.23
CA ILE A 399 -11.40 9.88 12.64
C ILE A 399 -11.54 11.16 11.83
N GLY A 400 -11.63 12.30 12.54
CA GLY A 400 -11.74 13.61 11.95
C GLY A 400 -13.01 13.86 11.15
N ALA A 401 -13.10 15.03 10.57
CA ALA A 401 -14.22 15.45 9.75
C ALA A 401 -13.78 16.44 8.67
N THR A 402 -14.50 16.45 7.55
CA THR A 402 -14.52 17.57 6.62
C THR A 402 -15.66 18.54 6.96
N ASP A 403 -15.61 19.73 6.39
CA ASP A 403 -16.66 20.74 6.53
C ASP A 403 -18.04 20.23 6.04
N GLU A 404 -19.08 21.05 6.18
CA GLU A 404 -20.46 20.66 5.86
C GLU A 404 -20.69 20.30 4.38
N PHE A 405 -19.81 20.74 3.46
CA PHE A 405 -19.85 20.37 2.05
C PHE A 405 -18.80 19.32 1.67
N GLY A 406 -17.84 19.02 2.56
CA GLY A 406 -16.78 18.06 2.32
C GLY A 406 -15.62 18.61 1.49
N LEU A 407 -15.40 19.93 1.53
CA LEU A 407 -14.31 20.57 0.79
C LEU A 407 -12.98 20.52 1.55
N ARG A 408 -12.99 20.84 2.85
CA ARG A 408 -11.77 20.90 3.67
C ARG A 408 -11.89 20.05 4.93
N ALA A 409 -10.78 19.45 5.33
CA ALA A 409 -10.65 18.85 6.64
C ALA A 409 -10.70 19.94 7.73
N VAL A 410 -11.57 19.77 8.73
CA VAL A 410 -11.81 20.75 9.81
C VAL A 410 -11.52 20.20 11.20
N ASP A 411 -11.45 18.89 11.35
CA ASP A 411 -11.13 18.22 12.62
C ASP A 411 -10.12 17.12 12.40
N ALA A 412 -9.20 16.90 13.36
CA ALA A 412 -8.16 15.88 13.36
C ALA A 412 -7.52 15.69 11.96
N LYS A 413 -7.07 16.80 11.36
CA LYS A 413 -6.45 16.81 10.03
C LYS A 413 -5.24 15.88 10.00
N LEU A 414 -5.22 14.94 9.06
CA LEU A 414 -4.14 14.01 8.84
C LEU A 414 -3.53 14.21 7.44
N HIS A 415 -2.35 14.80 7.41
CA HIS A 415 -1.57 14.97 6.20
C HIS A 415 -0.98 13.61 5.75
N VAL A 416 -0.59 13.48 4.49
CA VAL A 416 0.07 12.26 3.99
C VAL A 416 1.28 11.87 4.84
N HIS A 417 2.02 12.85 5.38
CA HIS A 417 3.15 12.57 6.29
C HIS A 417 2.68 11.94 7.61
N ASP A 418 1.53 12.37 8.17
CA ASP A 418 0.94 11.77 9.38
C ASP A 418 0.46 10.34 9.09
N LEU A 419 -0.12 10.09 7.91
CA LEU A 419 -0.54 8.76 7.48
C LEU A 419 0.67 7.83 7.37
N HIS A 420 1.76 8.27 6.72
CA HIS A 420 3.00 7.51 6.62
C HIS A 420 3.64 7.26 7.99
N ALA A 421 3.71 8.30 8.84
CA ALA A 421 4.21 8.16 10.21
C ALA A 421 3.38 7.15 11.01
N THR A 422 2.04 7.17 10.85
CA THR A 422 1.11 6.22 11.49
C THR A 422 1.33 4.79 11.04
N VAL A 423 1.46 4.55 9.73
CA VAL A 423 1.74 3.22 9.17
C VAL A 423 3.08 2.67 9.69
N LEU A 424 4.12 3.51 9.68
CA LEU A 424 5.44 3.13 10.20
C LEU A 424 5.39 2.84 11.70
N TRP A 425 4.68 3.66 12.48
CA TRP A 425 4.49 3.45 13.91
C TRP A 425 3.76 2.14 14.21
N LEU A 426 2.70 1.79 13.47
CA LEU A 426 2.03 0.50 13.61
C LEU A 426 2.98 -0.67 13.33
N LEU A 427 3.93 -0.51 12.41
CA LEU A 427 4.98 -1.48 12.09
C LEU A 427 6.15 -1.47 13.09
N GLY A 428 6.10 -0.65 14.15
CA GLY A 428 7.15 -0.54 15.15
C GLY A 428 8.35 0.29 14.70
N LEU A 429 8.19 1.13 13.68
CA LEU A 429 9.23 2.00 13.13
C LEU A 429 8.99 3.47 13.50
N GLY A 430 9.91 4.09 14.22
CA GLY A 430 9.91 5.54 14.39
C GLY A 430 10.29 6.23 13.09
N HIS A 431 9.39 7.02 12.50
CA HIS A 431 9.65 7.65 11.21
C HIS A 431 10.83 8.65 11.27
N MET A 432 11.08 9.25 12.44
CA MET A 432 12.22 10.14 12.68
C MET A 432 13.52 9.38 12.96
N ASP A 433 13.42 8.15 13.46
CA ASP A 433 14.58 7.28 13.77
C ASP A 433 14.99 6.43 12.55
N LEU A 434 14.08 6.25 11.60
CA LEU A 434 14.32 5.51 10.36
C LEU A 434 15.09 6.40 9.36
N VAL A 435 16.41 6.38 9.47
CA VAL A 435 17.32 7.26 8.73
C VAL A 435 18.12 6.48 7.69
N TYR A 436 18.13 6.97 6.47
CA TYR A 436 19.07 6.57 5.42
C TYR A 436 20.02 7.74 5.11
N ARG A 437 21.35 7.47 5.11
CA ARG A 437 22.33 8.50 4.76
C ARG A 437 22.59 8.52 3.26
N TYR A 438 22.13 9.57 2.58
CA TYR A 438 22.35 9.76 1.15
C TYR A 438 23.24 10.99 0.92
N LYS A 439 24.38 10.78 0.28
CA LYS A 439 25.38 11.85 0.03
C LYS A 439 25.69 12.70 1.29
N GLY A 440 25.83 12.00 2.43
CA GLY A 440 26.13 12.65 3.72
C GLY A 440 24.92 13.23 4.46
N ARG A 441 23.74 13.37 3.83
CA ARG A 441 22.52 13.91 4.43
C ARG A 441 21.68 12.78 5.05
N PRO A 442 21.10 13.00 6.25
CA PRO A 442 20.13 12.09 6.84
C PRO A 442 18.77 12.28 6.15
N GLU A 443 18.31 11.29 5.42
CA GLU A 443 17.00 11.26 4.77
C GLU A 443 16.03 10.40 5.57
N ARG A 444 14.77 10.82 5.63
CA ARG A 444 13.69 10.15 6.39
C ARG A 444 12.43 9.97 5.52
N PRO A 445 11.54 9.00 5.86
CA PRO A 445 10.37 8.68 5.05
C PRO A 445 9.38 9.84 4.92
N THR A 446 9.24 10.69 5.92
CA THR A 446 8.25 11.76 6.00
C THR A 446 8.85 13.17 5.84
N LEU A 447 10.05 13.31 5.30
CA LEU A 447 10.72 14.62 5.10
C LEU A 447 10.94 15.42 6.41
N ASN A 448 10.98 14.76 7.55
CA ASN A 448 11.01 15.29 8.91
C ASN A 448 9.70 15.97 9.35
N GLU A 449 8.60 15.66 8.68
CA GLU A 449 7.27 16.20 8.95
C GLU A 449 6.32 15.08 9.42
N GLY A 450 5.14 15.48 9.90
CA GLY A 450 4.08 14.60 10.34
C GLY A 450 4.30 13.97 11.71
N ASP A 451 3.19 13.64 12.34
CA ASP A 451 3.13 12.95 13.63
C ASP A 451 2.28 11.67 13.49
N PRO A 452 2.67 10.55 14.09
CA PRO A 452 1.85 9.34 14.06
C PRO A 452 0.56 9.55 14.84
N TYR A 453 -0.57 9.29 14.22
CA TYR A 453 -1.87 9.34 14.88
C TYR A 453 -2.09 8.06 15.72
N THR A 454 -1.48 8.01 16.88
CA THR A 454 -1.45 6.81 17.75
C THR A 454 -2.82 6.42 18.30
N LYS A 455 -3.79 7.36 18.37
CA LYS A 455 -5.17 7.11 18.80
C LYS A 455 -5.96 6.18 17.85
N ILE A 456 -5.42 5.89 16.65
CA ILE A 456 -6.03 4.93 15.73
C ILE A 456 -5.98 3.50 16.29
N ALA A 457 -5.04 3.20 17.16
CA ALA A 457 -4.85 1.87 17.72
C ALA A 457 -5.65 1.68 19.01
N GLY A 458 -6.04 0.43 19.26
CA GLY A 458 -6.68 -0.03 20.48
C GLY A 458 -5.67 -0.32 21.59
#